data_e46fec7aaa3851d3c1a928dd67ab979d
#
_entry.id   e46fec7aaa3851d3c1a928dd67ab979d
#
_cell.length_a   1.000
_cell.length_b   1.000
_cell.length_c   1.000
_cell.angle_alpha   90.00
_cell.angle_beta   90.00
_cell.angle_gamma   90.00
#
_symmetry.space_group_name_H-M   'P 1'
#
loop_
_entity.id
_entity.type
_entity.pdbx_description
1 polymer ?
#
loop_
_entity_poly.entity_id
_entity_poly.type
_entity_poly.pdbx_seq_one_letter_code
_entity_poly.pdbx_strand_id
1 'polypeptide(L)'
;RDQPRSRGLGDVYKRQVQAPSYLLNLKMQAGPSLNASLDWTLFMVTSTIILAAGSMFILWLGERITDKGIGNGISFIILIGIIARFPDALLQEVVSRVANKSGGLIMFIIEVVFLLLVIGAAILLVQGTRKIPVQYAKRIVGNKQYGGARQYIPLKVNAAGVMPIIFAQAIMFIPITFIGFSNNVNNAGGFLHAFTDHTSFWYNFVFAVMIILFTYF
;
A
#
# COMPACT_ATOMS: atom_id res chain seq x y z
N ARG A 1 -9.18 -25.44 5.93
CA ARG A 1 -7.77 -25.68 5.52
C ARG A 1 -7.52 -25.62 4.00
N ASP A 2 -8.48 -25.15 3.18
CA ASP A 2 -8.37 -25.16 1.72
C ASP A 2 -8.57 -23.76 1.12
N GLN A 3 -7.57 -22.88 1.29
CA GLN A 3 -7.63 -21.55 0.67
C GLN A 3 -6.33 -20.97 0.08
N PRO A 4 -5.32 -21.70 -0.39
CA PRO A 4 -4.19 -21.03 -1.02
C PRO A 4 -4.28 -20.87 -2.55
N ARG A 5 -5.01 -21.74 -3.27
CA ARG A 5 -4.93 -21.76 -4.75
C ARG A 5 -5.73 -20.67 -5.48
N SER A 6 -6.88 -20.27 -4.98
CA SER A 6 -7.72 -19.28 -5.65
C SER A 6 -7.19 -17.84 -5.52
N ARG A 7 -6.50 -17.53 -4.42
CA ARG A 7 -5.85 -16.20 -4.23
C ARG A 7 -4.66 -16.00 -5.16
N GLY A 8 -3.86 -17.05 -5.41
CA GLY A 8 -2.68 -16.94 -6.26
C GLY A 8 -2.99 -16.58 -7.72
N LEU A 9 -4.05 -17.17 -8.30
CA LEU A 9 -4.46 -16.90 -9.68
C LEU A 9 -4.95 -15.44 -9.85
N GLY A 10 -5.80 -14.95 -8.94
CA GLY A 10 -6.28 -13.56 -9.00
C GLY A 10 -5.17 -12.52 -8.91
N ASP A 11 -4.15 -12.79 -8.10
CA ASP A 11 -2.99 -11.90 -7.96
C ASP A 11 -2.06 -11.92 -9.19
N VAL A 12 -1.95 -13.05 -9.89
CA VAL A 12 -1.22 -13.16 -11.15
C VAL A 12 -1.87 -12.29 -12.24
N TYR A 13 -3.20 -12.40 -12.41
CA TYR A 13 -3.92 -11.59 -13.41
C TYR A 13 -3.82 -10.09 -13.12
N LYS A 14 -3.96 -9.67 -11.86
CA LYS A 14 -3.81 -8.26 -11.49
C LYS A 14 -2.43 -7.72 -11.85
N ARG A 15 -1.38 -8.50 -11.64
CA ARG A 15 -0.01 -8.11 -11.96
C ARG A 15 0.27 -8.07 -13.45
N GLN A 16 -0.31 -8.98 -14.22
CA GLN A 16 -0.20 -8.99 -15.68
C GLN A 16 -0.79 -7.73 -16.31
N VAL A 17 -1.88 -7.19 -15.74
CA VAL A 17 -2.48 -5.92 -16.19
C VAL A 17 -1.70 -4.70 -15.68
N GLN A 18 -1.17 -4.77 -14.47
CA GLN A 18 -0.49 -3.65 -13.82
C GLN A 18 0.94 -3.44 -14.38
N ALA A 19 1.64 -4.50 -14.79
CA ALA A 19 2.99 -4.41 -15.31
C ALA A 19 3.08 -3.63 -16.64
N PRO A 20 2.26 -3.86 -17.66
CA PRO A 20 2.26 -3.04 -18.88
C PRO A 20 1.93 -1.57 -18.60
N SER A 21 1.02 -1.30 -17.68
CA SER A 21 0.66 0.06 -17.28
C SER A 21 1.84 0.80 -16.66
N TYR A 22 2.58 0.12 -15.79
CA TYR A 22 3.80 0.66 -15.19
C TYR A 22 4.88 0.94 -16.23
N LEU A 23 5.08 0.04 -17.18
CA LEU A 23 6.07 0.19 -18.25
C LEU A 23 5.72 1.34 -19.21
N LEU A 24 4.43 1.58 -19.48
CA LEU A 24 3.98 2.74 -20.25
C LEU A 24 4.27 4.05 -19.50
N ASN A 25 4.01 4.10 -18.20
CA ASN A 25 4.36 5.26 -17.39
C ASN A 25 5.89 5.48 -17.38
N LEU A 26 6.67 4.42 -17.25
CA LEU A 26 8.13 4.49 -17.36
C LEU A 26 8.60 5.06 -18.70
N LYS A 27 7.96 4.66 -19.81
CA LYS A 27 8.25 5.21 -21.14
C LYS A 27 8.00 6.71 -21.21
N MET A 28 6.93 7.19 -20.58
CA MET A 28 6.60 8.62 -20.58
C MET A 28 7.62 9.43 -19.76
N GLN A 29 8.09 8.88 -18.64
CA GLN A 29 9.04 9.56 -17.75
C GLN A 29 10.49 9.45 -18.24
N ALA A 30 10.89 8.29 -18.75
CA ALA A 30 12.26 7.98 -19.14
C ALA A 30 12.48 7.93 -20.67
N GLY A 31 11.51 8.40 -21.45
CA GLY A 31 11.54 8.35 -22.91
C GLY A 31 12.85 8.80 -23.56
N PRO A 32 13.48 9.92 -23.11
CA PRO A 32 14.75 10.39 -23.66
C PRO A 32 15.95 9.48 -23.33
N SER A 33 15.83 8.70 -22.24
CA SER A 33 16.91 7.83 -21.74
C SER A 33 16.83 6.40 -22.27
N LEU A 34 15.76 6.05 -22.98
CA LEU A 34 15.59 4.74 -23.60
C LEU A 34 16.35 4.70 -24.94
N ASN A 35 17.20 3.68 -25.10
CA ASN A 35 17.94 3.47 -26.34
C ASN A 35 16.98 3.40 -27.54
N ALA A 36 17.21 4.24 -28.53
CA ALA A 36 16.41 4.32 -29.76
C ALA A 36 16.38 3.01 -30.58
N SER A 37 17.31 2.08 -30.31
CA SER A 37 17.43 0.78 -30.98
C SER A 37 16.60 -0.33 -30.34
N LEU A 38 15.91 -0.07 -29.23
CA LEU A 38 15.08 -1.06 -28.56
C LEU A 38 13.71 -1.18 -29.22
N ASP A 39 13.39 -2.39 -29.71
CA ASP A 39 12.03 -2.71 -30.09
C ASP A 39 11.14 -2.66 -28.86
N TRP A 40 10.29 -1.62 -28.78
CA TRP A 40 9.42 -1.35 -27.63
C TRP A 40 8.51 -2.52 -27.28
N THR A 41 8.00 -3.22 -28.29
CA THR A 41 7.09 -4.35 -28.10
C THR A 41 7.80 -5.50 -27.40
N LEU A 42 9.00 -5.84 -27.87
CA LEU A 42 9.82 -6.90 -27.29
C LEU A 42 10.26 -6.56 -25.87
N PHE A 43 10.64 -5.30 -25.62
CA PHE A 43 10.97 -4.82 -24.27
C PHE A 43 9.79 -4.91 -23.33
N MET A 44 8.58 -4.53 -23.76
CA MET A 44 7.38 -4.59 -22.94
C MET A 44 7.01 -6.02 -22.56
N VAL A 45 7.08 -6.97 -23.50
CA VAL A 45 6.78 -8.38 -23.24
C VAL A 45 7.80 -9.00 -22.29
N THR A 46 9.09 -8.85 -22.56
CA THR A 46 10.16 -9.40 -21.71
C THR A 46 10.15 -8.82 -20.31
N SER A 47 10.00 -7.50 -20.18
CA SER A 47 9.93 -6.83 -18.88
C SER A 47 8.69 -7.24 -18.09
N THR A 48 7.54 -7.42 -18.74
CA THR A 48 6.32 -7.91 -18.07
C THR A 48 6.52 -9.32 -17.51
N ILE A 49 7.16 -10.23 -18.26
CA ILE A 49 7.45 -11.59 -17.80
C ILE A 49 8.42 -11.55 -16.62
N ILE A 50 9.49 -10.75 -16.69
CA ILE A 50 10.47 -10.61 -15.62
C ILE A 50 9.84 -10.04 -14.35
N LEU A 51 9.01 -8.99 -14.47
CA LEU A 51 8.28 -8.39 -13.34
C LEU A 51 7.30 -9.38 -12.71
N ALA A 52 6.59 -10.15 -13.54
CA ALA A 52 5.68 -11.20 -13.05
C ALA A 52 6.45 -12.29 -12.30
N ALA A 53 7.55 -12.79 -12.85
CA ALA A 53 8.39 -13.79 -12.21
C ALA A 53 8.99 -13.28 -10.89
N GLY A 54 9.53 -12.06 -10.87
CA GLY A 54 10.06 -11.42 -9.65
C GLY A 54 9.00 -11.25 -8.57
N SER A 55 7.80 -10.86 -8.95
CA SER A 55 6.70 -10.70 -8.00
C SER A 55 6.22 -12.03 -7.41
N MET A 56 6.22 -13.11 -8.20
CA MET A 56 5.91 -14.46 -7.71
C MET A 56 6.98 -14.96 -6.75
N PHE A 57 8.25 -14.68 -7.04
CA PHE A 57 9.36 -15.01 -6.13
C PHE A 57 9.21 -14.29 -4.78
N ILE A 58 8.88 -13.00 -4.79
CA ILE A 58 8.65 -12.23 -3.56
C ILE A 58 7.46 -12.78 -2.77
N LEU A 59 6.37 -13.17 -3.46
CA LEU A 59 5.22 -13.81 -2.80
C LEU A 59 5.61 -15.11 -2.12
N TRP A 60 6.32 -15.99 -2.85
CA TRP A 60 6.82 -17.25 -2.30
C TRP A 60 7.74 -17.03 -1.08
N LEU A 61 8.62 -16.03 -1.17
CA LEU A 61 9.48 -15.66 -0.05
C LEU A 61 8.66 -15.18 1.17
N GLY A 62 7.63 -14.36 0.94
CA GLY A 62 6.70 -13.91 1.98
C GLY A 62 5.97 -15.08 2.66
N GLU A 63 5.52 -16.06 1.89
CA GLU A 63 4.90 -17.27 2.44
C GLU A 63 5.89 -18.07 3.29
N ARG A 64 7.12 -18.22 2.84
CA ARG A 64 8.17 -18.90 3.60
C ARG A 64 8.50 -18.22 4.92
N ILE A 65 8.52 -16.88 4.95
CA ILE A 65 8.71 -16.11 6.18
C ILE A 65 7.52 -16.35 7.13
N THR A 66 6.31 -16.38 6.63
CA THR A 66 5.09 -16.65 7.41
C THR A 66 5.13 -18.06 8.00
N ASP A 67 5.53 -19.06 7.23
CA ASP A 67 5.66 -20.46 7.68
C ASP A 67 6.69 -20.64 8.80
N LYS A 68 7.74 -19.81 8.79
CA LYS A 68 8.76 -19.81 9.86
C LYS A 68 8.32 -19.07 11.13
N GLY A 69 7.10 -18.53 11.18
CA GLY A 69 6.49 -18.01 12.39
C GLY A 69 6.84 -16.55 12.74
N ILE A 70 7.39 -15.77 11.82
CA ILE A 70 7.72 -14.34 12.03
C ILE A 70 6.49 -13.44 11.80
N GLY A 71 5.26 -13.96 11.82
CA GLY A 71 4.04 -13.22 11.53
C GLY A 71 3.70 -13.19 10.04
N ASN A 72 3.11 -12.10 9.54
CA ASN A 72 2.79 -11.98 8.12
C ASN A 72 4.02 -11.59 7.30
N GLY A 73 4.62 -12.55 6.58
CA GLY A 73 5.84 -12.35 5.82
C GLY A 73 5.74 -11.32 4.70
N ILE A 74 4.56 -11.20 4.05
CA ILE A 74 4.35 -10.19 3.00
C ILE A 74 4.40 -8.78 3.60
N SER A 75 3.74 -8.56 4.73
CA SER A 75 3.79 -7.28 5.45
C SER A 75 5.20 -6.94 5.91
N PHE A 76 5.97 -7.94 6.29
CA PHE A 76 7.37 -7.78 6.68
C PHE A 76 8.26 -7.34 5.51
N ILE A 77 8.07 -7.92 4.32
CA ILE A 77 8.79 -7.52 3.11
C ILE A 77 8.45 -6.08 2.70
N ILE A 78 7.16 -5.70 2.78
CA ILE A 78 6.73 -4.33 2.50
C ILE A 78 7.37 -3.34 3.50
N LEU A 79 7.39 -3.69 4.77
CA LEU A 79 8.03 -2.90 5.82
C LEU A 79 9.52 -2.68 5.53
N ILE A 80 10.26 -3.74 5.19
CA ILE A 80 11.68 -3.64 4.83
C ILE A 80 11.87 -2.73 3.62
N GLY A 81 11.01 -2.85 2.60
CA GLY A 81 11.07 -2.00 1.41
C GLY A 81 10.88 -0.51 1.71
N ILE A 82 10.04 -0.18 2.69
CA ILE A 82 9.84 1.20 3.14
C ILE A 82 11.05 1.68 3.97
N ILE A 83 11.50 0.87 4.94
CA ILE A 83 12.61 1.23 5.83
C ILE A 83 13.93 1.36 5.06
N ALA A 84 14.17 0.55 4.04
CA ALA A 84 15.40 0.59 3.26
C ALA A 84 15.67 1.96 2.60
N ARG A 85 14.61 2.69 2.23
CA ARG A 85 14.72 4.05 1.65
C ARG A 85 14.70 5.18 2.68
N PHE A 86 14.33 4.88 3.90
CA PHE A 86 14.15 5.89 4.95
C PHE A 86 15.44 6.62 5.32
N PRO A 87 16.61 5.96 5.50
CA PRO A 87 17.86 6.63 5.80
C PRO A 87 18.28 7.63 4.72
N ASP A 88 18.18 7.24 3.46
CA ASP A 88 18.55 8.10 2.33
C ASP A 88 17.63 9.32 2.22
N ALA A 89 16.34 9.12 2.44
CA ALA A 89 15.37 10.21 2.45
C ALA A 89 15.65 11.21 3.58
N LEU A 90 15.97 10.74 4.78
CA LEU A 90 16.35 11.59 5.90
C LEU A 90 17.62 12.38 5.62
N LEU A 91 18.65 11.72 5.07
CA LEU A 91 19.91 12.39 4.72
C LEU A 91 19.68 13.47 3.66
N GLN A 92 18.90 13.20 2.63
CA GLN A 92 18.57 14.18 1.60
C GLN A 92 17.80 15.38 2.18
N GLU A 93 16.84 15.13 3.10
CA GLU A 93 16.10 16.20 3.74
C GLU A 93 17.02 17.08 4.60
N VAL A 94 17.89 16.49 5.42
CA VAL A 94 18.88 17.23 6.21
C VAL A 94 19.78 18.07 5.32
N VAL A 95 20.34 17.48 4.26
CA VAL A 95 21.22 18.20 3.32
C VAL A 95 20.47 19.34 2.63
N SER A 96 19.25 19.09 2.19
CA SER A 96 18.40 20.12 1.54
C SER A 96 18.11 21.29 2.47
N ARG A 97 17.79 21.03 3.73
CA ARG A 97 17.48 22.08 4.72
C ARG A 97 18.71 22.89 5.12
N VAL A 98 19.85 22.22 5.27
CA VAL A 98 21.11 22.88 5.61
C VAL A 98 21.66 23.70 4.43
N ALA A 99 21.66 23.12 3.22
CA ALA A 99 22.21 23.77 2.03
C ALA A 99 21.36 24.95 1.53
N ASN A 100 20.03 24.81 1.53
CA ASN A 100 19.12 25.80 0.95
C ASN A 100 18.67 26.89 1.94
N LYS A 101 19.13 26.86 3.19
CA LYS A 101 18.71 27.79 4.27
C LYS A 101 17.18 27.92 4.43
N SER A 102 16.43 26.96 3.93
CA SER A 102 14.98 26.95 3.89
C SER A 102 14.42 26.45 5.23
N GLY A 103 14.37 27.33 6.21
CA GLY A 103 13.85 27.05 7.55
C GLY A 103 14.84 26.39 8.52
N GLY A 104 16.02 25.99 8.07
CA GLY A 104 17.10 25.50 8.91
C GLY A 104 16.77 24.22 9.71
N LEU A 105 17.61 23.97 10.70
CA LEU A 105 17.52 22.80 11.59
C LEU A 105 16.21 22.76 12.40
N ILE A 106 15.62 23.91 12.71
CA ILE A 106 14.38 24.01 13.50
C ILE A 106 13.21 23.37 12.75
N MET A 107 13.09 23.63 11.44
CA MET A 107 12.01 23.06 10.63
C MET A 107 12.16 21.54 10.51
N PHE A 108 13.39 21.05 10.38
CA PHE A 108 13.67 19.61 10.38
C PHE A 108 13.23 18.93 11.70
N ILE A 109 13.51 19.56 12.85
CA ILE A 109 13.08 19.01 14.15
C ILE A 109 11.55 18.94 14.23
N ILE A 110 10.85 19.97 13.76
CA ILE A 110 9.37 19.98 13.73
C ILE A 110 8.84 18.83 12.85
N GLU A 111 9.43 18.61 11.70
CA GLU A 111 9.06 17.50 10.78
C GLU A 111 9.27 16.14 11.43
N VAL A 112 10.39 15.93 12.12
CA VAL A 112 10.67 14.68 12.84
C VAL A 112 9.68 14.46 13.99
N VAL A 113 9.38 15.49 14.77
CA VAL A 113 8.38 15.41 15.85
C VAL A 113 7.00 15.08 15.29
N PHE A 114 6.61 15.72 14.19
CA PHE A 114 5.35 15.43 13.52
C PHE A 114 5.29 14.00 12.98
N LEU A 115 6.38 13.50 12.39
CA LEU A 115 6.50 12.11 11.95
C LEU A 115 6.29 11.13 13.10
N LEU A 116 6.97 11.36 14.24
CA LEU A 116 6.81 10.52 15.44
C LEU A 116 5.38 10.54 15.98
N LEU A 117 4.73 11.70 15.95
CA LEU A 117 3.34 11.87 16.35
C LEU A 117 2.41 11.05 15.45
N VAL A 118 2.60 11.10 14.14
CA VAL A 118 1.81 10.31 13.17
C VAL A 118 2.02 8.82 13.37
N ILE A 119 3.27 8.37 13.58
CA ILE A 119 3.57 6.97 13.87
C ILE A 119 2.89 6.54 15.17
N GLY A 120 2.96 7.34 16.24
CA GLY A 120 2.31 7.07 17.50
C GLY A 120 0.78 6.96 17.37
N ALA A 121 0.16 7.88 16.62
CA ALA A 121 -1.27 7.84 16.34
C ALA A 121 -1.68 6.59 15.54
N ALA A 122 -0.88 6.19 14.55
CA ALA A 122 -1.12 4.97 13.79
C ALA A 122 -1.03 3.71 14.65
N ILE A 123 -0.06 3.63 15.57
CA ILE A 123 0.09 2.51 16.51
C ILE A 123 -1.15 2.43 17.42
N LEU A 124 -1.60 3.56 17.99
CA LEU A 124 -2.79 3.61 18.83
C LEU A 124 -4.04 3.14 18.07
N LEU A 125 -4.18 3.52 16.80
CA LEU A 125 -5.30 3.12 15.96
C LEU A 125 -5.29 1.60 15.68
N VAL A 126 -4.11 1.03 15.42
CA VAL A 126 -3.96 -0.42 15.13
C VAL A 126 -4.14 -1.26 16.39
N GLN A 127 -3.69 -0.78 17.55
CA GLN A 127 -3.87 -1.46 18.85
C GLN A 127 -5.27 -1.27 19.44
N GLY A 128 -6.03 -0.30 18.94
CA GLY A 128 -7.36 0.02 19.40
C GLY A 128 -8.30 -1.18 19.30
N THR A 129 -8.81 -1.66 20.45
CA THR A 129 -9.80 -2.75 20.50
C THR A 129 -11.06 -2.30 21.23
N ARG A 130 -12.22 -2.55 20.64
CA ARG A 130 -13.51 -2.37 21.30
C ARG A 130 -13.87 -3.66 22.03
N LYS A 131 -14.00 -3.59 23.36
CA LYS A 131 -14.40 -4.73 24.18
C LYS A 131 -15.93 -4.78 24.25
N ILE A 132 -16.54 -5.84 23.71
CA ILE A 132 -17.98 -6.09 23.82
C ILE A 132 -18.21 -7.06 24.97
N PRO A 133 -18.98 -6.69 26.02
CA PRO A 133 -19.29 -7.59 27.11
C PRO A 133 -20.26 -8.68 26.61
N VAL A 134 -19.87 -9.94 26.79
CA VAL A 134 -20.70 -11.09 26.47
C VAL A 134 -21.00 -11.85 27.76
N GLN A 135 -22.27 -12.15 27.96
CA GLN A 135 -22.73 -12.92 29.11
C GLN A 135 -23.00 -14.36 28.67
N TYR A 136 -22.13 -15.28 29.07
CA TYR A 136 -22.37 -16.71 28.80
C TYR A 136 -23.44 -17.25 29.75
N ALA A 137 -24.29 -18.13 29.19
CA ALA A 137 -25.30 -18.84 30.00
C ALA A 137 -24.62 -19.70 31.07
N LYS A 138 -25.17 -19.66 32.28
CA LYS A 138 -24.69 -20.50 33.38
C LYS A 138 -24.97 -21.95 33.03
N ARG A 139 -23.95 -22.81 33.05
CA ARG A 139 -24.10 -24.24 32.87
C ARG A 139 -24.06 -24.92 34.25
N ILE A 140 -25.14 -25.62 34.58
CA ILE A 140 -25.24 -26.41 35.82
C ILE A 140 -24.82 -27.83 35.48
N VAL A 141 -23.74 -28.33 36.10
CA VAL A 141 -23.29 -29.71 36.00
C VAL A 141 -23.30 -30.29 37.39
N GLY A 142 -24.33 -31.11 37.71
CA GLY A 142 -24.56 -31.62 39.06
C GLY A 142 -24.93 -30.49 40.03
N ASN A 143 -24.31 -30.46 41.20
CA ASN A 143 -24.56 -29.47 42.25
C ASN A 143 -23.64 -28.23 42.21
N LYS A 144 -22.83 -28.08 41.12
CA LYS A 144 -21.91 -26.97 40.96
C LYS A 144 -22.31 -26.11 39.76
N GLN A 145 -22.45 -24.81 39.97
CA GLN A 145 -22.64 -23.82 38.91
C GLN A 145 -21.29 -23.43 38.31
N TYR A 146 -21.10 -23.71 37.00
CA TYR A 146 -19.96 -23.26 36.21
C TYR A 146 -20.42 -22.15 35.27
N GLY A 147 -19.71 -21.02 35.26
CA GLY A 147 -19.98 -19.91 34.36
C GLY A 147 -20.62 -18.72 35.09
N GLY A 148 -20.72 -17.61 34.41
CA GLY A 148 -21.27 -16.35 34.93
C GLY A 148 -20.25 -15.22 35.03
N ALA A 149 -18.97 -15.47 34.76
CA ALA A 149 -18.00 -14.40 34.58
C ALA A 149 -18.28 -13.62 33.25
N ARG A 150 -18.31 -12.29 33.34
CA ARG A 150 -18.40 -11.43 32.16
C ARG A 150 -17.12 -11.59 31.36
N GLN A 151 -17.23 -12.16 30.18
CA GLN A 151 -16.12 -12.20 29.23
C GLN A 151 -16.29 -11.08 28.19
N TYR A 152 -15.16 -10.58 27.68
CA TYR A 152 -15.15 -9.53 26.67
C TYR A 152 -14.60 -10.09 25.37
N ILE A 153 -15.30 -9.85 24.25
CA ILE A 153 -14.79 -10.14 22.92
C ILE A 153 -14.07 -8.88 22.42
N PRO A 154 -12.74 -8.94 22.22
CA PRO A 154 -11.99 -7.81 21.68
C PRO A 154 -12.21 -7.74 20.17
N LEU A 155 -12.89 -6.70 19.69
CA LEU A 155 -12.98 -6.39 18.26
C LEU A 155 -11.96 -5.31 17.92
N LYS A 156 -11.14 -5.55 16.89
CA LYS A 156 -10.22 -4.55 16.38
C LYS A 156 -11.00 -3.40 15.75
N VAL A 157 -10.65 -2.16 16.09
CA VAL A 157 -11.25 -0.96 15.51
C VAL A 157 -10.90 -0.85 14.02
N ASN A 158 -9.65 -1.15 13.66
CA ASN A 158 -9.19 -1.23 12.28
C ASN A 158 -9.03 -2.70 11.85
N ALA A 159 -10.12 -3.31 11.39
CA ALA A 159 -10.11 -4.68 10.88
C ALA A 159 -9.56 -4.77 9.45
N ALA A 160 -9.72 -3.72 8.66
CA ALA A 160 -9.32 -3.67 7.24
C ALA A 160 -7.80 -3.59 7.05
N GLY A 161 -7.05 -3.07 8.03
CA GLY A 161 -5.59 -2.96 7.98
C GLY A 161 -5.10 -2.01 6.89
N VAL A 162 -4.10 -2.45 6.12
CA VAL A 162 -3.47 -1.67 5.04
C VAL A 162 -4.11 -1.94 3.66
N MET A 163 -4.96 -2.96 3.54
CA MET A 163 -5.53 -3.41 2.27
C MET A 163 -6.30 -2.30 1.51
N PRO A 164 -7.15 -1.47 2.14
CA PRO A 164 -7.88 -0.41 1.44
C PRO A 164 -6.98 0.57 0.71
N ILE A 165 -5.84 0.94 1.30
CA ILE A 165 -4.88 1.86 0.69
C ILE A 165 -4.26 1.25 -0.56
N ILE A 166 -3.86 -0.03 -0.50
CA ILE A 166 -3.28 -0.75 -1.63
C ILE A 166 -4.27 -0.86 -2.79
N PHE A 167 -5.54 -1.17 -2.51
CA PHE A 167 -6.58 -1.23 -3.54
C PHE A 167 -6.88 0.14 -4.14
N ALA A 168 -6.97 1.19 -3.33
CA ALA A 168 -7.17 2.54 -3.81
C ALA A 168 -6.04 2.99 -4.73
N GLN A 169 -4.77 2.73 -4.36
CA GLN A 169 -3.61 3.00 -5.22
C GLN A 169 -3.68 2.23 -6.55
N ALA A 170 -4.04 0.94 -6.51
CA ALA A 170 -4.15 0.13 -7.71
C ALA A 170 -5.21 0.66 -8.68
N ILE A 171 -6.35 1.13 -8.18
CA ILE A 171 -7.42 1.70 -9.02
C ILE A 171 -7.04 3.08 -9.56
N MET A 172 -6.39 3.91 -8.76
CA MET A 172 -5.93 5.23 -9.22
C MET A 172 -4.87 5.13 -10.32
N PHE A 173 -4.21 3.97 -10.46
CA PHE A 173 -3.30 3.72 -11.58
C PHE A 173 -4.02 3.55 -12.93
N ILE A 174 -5.29 3.16 -12.93
CA ILE A 174 -6.09 2.92 -14.14
C ILE A 174 -6.29 4.22 -14.97
N PRO A 175 -6.77 5.33 -14.41
CA PRO A 175 -6.90 6.59 -15.15
C PRO A 175 -5.58 7.08 -15.75
N ILE A 176 -4.48 6.97 -15.00
CA ILE A 176 -3.15 7.36 -15.47
C ILE A 176 -2.75 6.54 -16.70
N THR A 177 -3.06 5.25 -16.72
CA THR A 177 -2.78 4.37 -17.85
C THR A 177 -3.59 4.75 -19.09
N PHE A 178 -4.89 5.06 -18.93
CA PHE A 178 -5.72 5.51 -20.05
C PHE A 178 -5.23 6.81 -20.66
N ILE A 179 -4.76 7.75 -19.85
CA ILE A 179 -4.14 9.00 -20.33
C ILE A 179 -2.86 8.69 -21.10
N GLY A 180 -2.06 7.72 -20.64
CA GLY A 180 -0.83 7.29 -21.32
C GLY A 180 -1.07 6.66 -22.70
N PHE A 181 -2.22 6.04 -22.93
CA PHE A 181 -2.62 5.52 -24.25
C PHE A 181 -3.13 6.60 -25.19
N SER A 182 -3.61 7.73 -24.69
CA SER A 182 -4.07 8.84 -25.51
C SER A 182 -2.87 9.67 -25.99
N ASN A 183 -2.53 9.56 -27.27
CA ASN A 183 -1.44 10.33 -27.89
C ASN A 183 -1.64 11.86 -27.85
N ASN A 184 -2.77 12.35 -27.36
CA ASN A 184 -3.13 13.76 -27.22
C ASN A 184 -3.25 14.18 -25.75
N VAL A 185 -2.16 14.02 -24.99
CA VAL A 185 -2.10 14.47 -23.58
C VAL A 185 -2.40 15.97 -23.44
N ASN A 186 -2.07 16.76 -24.46
CA ASN A 186 -2.32 18.21 -24.47
C ASN A 186 -3.79 18.60 -24.71
N ASN A 187 -4.63 17.69 -25.20
CA ASN A 187 -6.07 17.91 -25.44
C ASN A 187 -6.99 17.14 -24.46
N ALA A 188 -6.42 16.31 -23.59
CA ALA A 188 -7.18 15.72 -22.49
C ALA A 188 -7.56 16.86 -21.57
N GLY A 189 -8.87 17.17 -21.50
CA GLY A 189 -9.38 18.34 -20.78
C GLY A 189 -8.79 18.43 -19.37
N GLY A 190 -8.66 19.65 -18.84
CA GLY A 190 -7.99 19.95 -17.57
C GLY A 190 -8.42 19.08 -16.39
N PHE A 191 -9.57 18.41 -16.47
CA PHE A 191 -10.06 17.44 -15.52
C PHE A 191 -9.20 16.14 -15.49
N LEU A 192 -8.80 15.61 -16.65
CA LEU A 192 -7.93 14.42 -16.70
C LEU A 192 -6.52 14.74 -16.20
N HIS A 193 -6.01 15.92 -16.49
CA HIS A 193 -4.70 16.38 -15.99
C HIS A 193 -4.71 16.47 -14.45
N ALA A 194 -5.82 16.89 -13.84
CA ALA A 194 -5.98 16.95 -12.40
C ALA A 194 -5.91 15.57 -11.70
N PHE A 195 -6.17 14.48 -12.43
CA PHE A 195 -6.03 13.10 -11.93
C PHE A 195 -4.61 12.54 -12.08
N THR A 196 -3.77 13.17 -12.88
CA THR A 196 -2.38 12.74 -13.09
C THR A 196 -1.45 13.33 -12.04
N ASP A 197 -1.75 14.54 -11.57
CA ASP A 197 -0.95 15.25 -10.58
C ASP A 197 -1.29 14.80 -9.16
N HIS A 198 -0.35 14.12 -8.51
CA HIS A 198 -0.47 13.65 -7.12
C HIS A 198 -0.65 14.79 -6.11
N THR A 199 -0.28 16.01 -6.48
CA THR A 199 -0.45 17.22 -5.66
C THR A 199 -1.82 17.89 -5.84
N SER A 200 -2.61 17.46 -6.84
CA SER A 200 -3.92 18.03 -7.12
C SER A 200 -4.92 17.70 -6.02
N PHE A 201 -5.75 18.70 -5.65
CA PHE A 201 -6.84 18.51 -4.69
C PHE A 201 -7.82 17.42 -5.14
N TRP A 202 -8.17 17.35 -6.42
CA TRP A 202 -9.09 16.36 -6.97
C TRP A 202 -8.55 14.93 -6.89
N TYR A 203 -7.24 14.75 -7.14
CA TYR A 203 -6.59 13.45 -6.96
C TYR A 203 -6.71 12.97 -5.51
N ASN A 204 -6.33 13.83 -4.56
CA ASN A 204 -6.36 13.50 -3.14
C ASN A 204 -7.78 13.25 -2.62
N PHE A 205 -8.77 14.02 -3.12
CA PHE A 205 -10.16 13.84 -2.74
C PHE A 205 -10.72 12.49 -3.20
N VAL A 206 -10.53 12.15 -4.48
CA VAL A 206 -10.99 10.85 -5.02
C VAL A 206 -10.26 9.69 -4.35
N PHE A 207 -8.96 9.83 -4.10
CA PHE A 207 -8.17 8.83 -3.37
C PHE A 207 -8.71 8.60 -1.96
N ALA A 208 -9.02 9.65 -1.22
CA ALA A 208 -9.62 9.55 0.11
C ALA A 208 -11.00 8.87 0.08
N VAL A 209 -11.86 9.25 -0.87
CA VAL A 209 -13.18 8.61 -1.06
C VAL A 209 -13.03 7.11 -1.35
N MET A 210 -12.10 6.74 -2.22
CA MET A 210 -11.81 5.33 -2.52
C MET A 210 -11.32 4.56 -1.30
N ILE A 211 -10.44 5.13 -0.49
CA ILE A 211 -10.00 4.50 0.76
C ILE A 211 -11.19 4.26 1.69
N ILE A 212 -12.05 5.26 1.87
CA ILE A 212 -13.26 5.13 2.72
C ILE A 212 -14.15 4.01 2.20
N LEU A 213 -14.42 3.99 0.89
CA LEU A 213 -15.26 2.98 0.27
C LEU A 213 -14.70 1.57 0.50
N PHE A 214 -13.40 1.36 0.27
CA PHE A 214 -12.76 0.06 0.51
C PHE A 214 -12.59 -0.30 1.98
N THR A 215 -12.63 0.67 2.87
CA THR A 215 -12.60 0.39 4.31
C THR A 215 -13.95 -0.15 4.80
N TYR A 216 -15.05 0.29 4.18
CA TYR A 216 -16.40 -0.18 4.51
C TYR A 216 -16.77 -1.50 3.80
N PHE A 217 -16.14 -1.82 2.68
CA PHE A 217 -16.40 -3.04 1.91
C PHE A 217 -15.58 -4.21 2.45
#